data_cc6c24054cf7057ae530835533953e4d
#
_entry.id   cc6c24054cf7057ae530835533953e4d
#
_cell.length_a   1.000
_cell.length_b   1.000
_cell.length_c   1.000
_cell.angle_alpha   90.00
_cell.angle_beta   90.00
_cell.angle_gamma   90.00
#
_symmetry.space_group_name_H-M   'P 1'
#
loop_
_entity.id
_entity.type
_entity.pdbx_description
1 polymer ?
#
loop_
_entity_poly.entity_id
_entity_poly.type
_entity_poly.pdbx_seq_one_letter_code
_entity_poly.pdbx_strand_id
1 'polypeptide(L)'
;MFKSFIPFAHATCIFEIDPEFFKKHGVKVLFMDLDNTLDSYKARKPSNPRIGEYVEKLKAVGITPVIISNNKPKRVKPYADALGIECLASALKPFAGKILKEIAARGLSKEDVMLVGDQMMTDVIAAHRAKIRVVLTEKIVKEDQWTTHINRIFDRPIRKYHKKKGNLIDWREK
;
A
#
# COMPACT_ATOMS: atom_id res chain seq x y z
N MET A 1 -22.21 8.47 -1.98
CA MET A 1 -21.16 9.47 -2.22
C MET A 1 -19.73 8.99 -1.89
N PHE A 2 -19.52 8.07 -0.94
CA PHE A 2 -18.18 7.64 -0.52
C PHE A 2 -17.81 6.19 -0.88
N LYS A 3 -18.46 5.55 -1.84
CA LYS A 3 -18.14 4.14 -2.22
C LYS A 3 -16.68 3.95 -2.69
N SER A 4 -16.10 4.95 -3.33
CA SER A 4 -14.70 4.93 -3.81
C SER A 4 -13.64 4.99 -2.70
N PHE A 5 -14.05 5.09 -1.43
CA PHE A 5 -13.17 5.12 -0.26
C PHE A 5 -13.27 3.85 0.58
N ILE A 6 -14.05 2.84 0.16
CA ILE A 6 -14.17 1.59 0.90
C ILE A 6 -13.01 0.68 0.47
N PRO A 7 -12.06 0.36 1.36
CA PRO A 7 -11.01 -0.59 1.05
C PRO A 7 -11.57 -2.01 0.97
N PHE A 8 -10.86 -2.91 0.30
CA PHE A 8 -11.17 -4.33 0.29
C PHE A 8 -11.07 -4.93 1.69
N ALA A 9 -10.01 -4.57 2.42
CA ALA A 9 -9.78 -4.97 3.80
C ALA A 9 -9.07 -3.86 4.58
N HIS A 10 -9.02 -4.00 5.91
CA HIS A 10 -8.31 -3.12 6.83
C HIS A 10 -7.38 -3.94 7.73
N ALA A 11 -6.23 -3.38 8.09
CA ALA A 11 -5.28 -3.95 9.05
C ALA A 11 -4.68 -2.83 9.92
N THR A 12 -4.18 -3.16 11.11
CA THR A 12 -3.47 -2.18 11.96
C THR A 12 -2.12 -1.83 11.33
N CYS A 13 -1.39 -2.82 10.83
CA CYS A 13 -0.18 -2.57 10.04
C CYS A 13 0.02 -3.69 9.02
N ILE A 14 0.85 -3.42 8.01
CA ILE A 14 1.13 -4.38 6.94
C ILE A 14 1.75 -5.69 7.49
N PHE A 15 2.56 -5.59 8.54
CA PHE A 15 3.29 -6.73 9.12
C PHE A 15 2.41 -7.71 9.91
N GLU A 16 1.15 -7.36 10.18
CA GLU A 16 0.18 -8.26 10.80
C GLU A 16 -0.55 -9.13 9.78
N ILE A 17 -0.49 -8.75 8.51
CA ILE A 17 -1.19 -9.47 7.45
C ILE A 17 -0.34 -10.69 7.09
N ASP A 18 -0.89 -11.89 7.31
CA ASP A 18 -0.25 -13.12 6.88
C ASP A 18 -0.13 -13.11 5.35
N PRO A 19 1.06 -13.33 4.76
CA PRO A 19 1.23 -13.47 3.32
C PRO A 19 0.29 -14.47 2.64
N GLU A 20 -0.12 -15.54 3.33
CA GLU A 20 -1.12 -16.49 2.82
C GLU A 20 -2.48 -15.84 2.54
N PHE A 21 -2.82 -14.74 3.23
CA PHE A 21 -4.00 -13.94 2.90
C PHE A 21 -3.98 -13.46 1.44
N PHE A 22 -2.86 -12.90 1.01
CA PHE A 22 -2.74 -12.42 -0.37
C PHE A 22 -2.75 -13.57 -1.37
N LYS A 23 -2.06 -14.67 -1.06
CA LYS A 23 -2.04 -15.88 -1.88
C LYS A 23 -3.43 -16.50 -2.02
N LYS A 24 -4.20 -16.61 -0.94
CA LYS A 24 -5.61 -17.06 -0.93
C LYS A 24 -6.48 -16.22 -1.87
N HIS A 25 -6.17 -14.94 -2.01
CA HIS A 25 -6.87 -14.03 -2.90
C HIS A 25 -6.28 -13.97 -4.31
N GLY A 26 -5.37 -14.86 -4.69
CA GLY A 26 -4.78 -14.94 -6.03
C GLY A 26 -3.82 -13.81 -6.38
N VAL A 27 -3.27 -13.11 -5.36
CA VAL A 27 -2.31 -12.01 -5.57
C VAL A 27 -0.97 -12.58 -6.01
N LYS A 28 -0.45 -12.10 -7.13
CA LYS A 28 0.89 -12.41 -7.64
C LYS A 28 1.87 -11.28 -7.36
N VAL A 29 1.38 -10.03 -7.40
CA VAL A 29 2.18 -8.84 -7.11
C VAL A 29 1.50 -8.00 -6.03
N LEU A 30 2.24 -7.69 -4.98
CA LEU A 30 1.79 -6.82 -3.90
C LEU A 30 2.47 -5.46 -4.03
N PHE A 31 1.70 -4.42 -4.37
CA PHE A 31 2.15 -3.04 -4.29
C PHE A 31 2.06 -2.56 -2.84
N MET A 32 3.19 -2.11 -2.30
CA MET A 32 3.29 -1.63 -0.92
C MET A 32 3.69 -0.16 -0.91
N ASP A 33 2.84 0.69 -0.33
CA ASP A 33 3.26 2.08 -0.07
C ASP A 33 4.45 2.10 0.90
N LEU A 34 5.33 3.10 0.74
CA LEU A 34 6.55 3.19 1.53
C LEU A 34 6.33 3.96 2.82
N ASP A 35 5.95 5.22 2.68
CA ASP A 35 6.00 6.18 3.79
C ASP A 35 4.79 6.03 4.72
N ASN A 36 5.04 5.68 5.96
CA ASN A 36 4.06 5.34 7.01
C ASN A 36 3.28 4.02 6.81
N THR A 37 3.61 3.25 5.77
CA THR A 37 3.08 1.89 5.54
C THR A 37 4.15 0.83 5.82
N LEU A 38 5.29 0.89 5.15
CA LEU A 38 6.45 0.03 5.41
C LEU A 38 7.38 0.63 6.46
N ASP A 39 7.62 1.94 6.38
CA ASP A 39 8.57 2.61 7.25
C ASP A 39 8.23 4.10 7.42
N SER A 40 8.91 4.78 8.35
CA SER A 40 8.83 6.23 8.50
C SER A 40 9.31 6.95 7.24
N TYR A 41 8.67 8.06 6.90
CA TYR A 41 9.12 8.91 5.80
C TYR A 41 10.54 9.45 5.96
N LYS A 42 11.07 9.49 7.20
CA LYS A 42 12.45 9.90 7.50
C LYS A 42 13.47 8.81 7.17
N ALA A 43 13.07 7.55 7.14
CA ALA A 43 13.97 6.43 6.90
C ALA A 43 14.51 6.45 5.46
N ARG A 44 15.81 6.41 5.31
CA ARG A 44 16.52 6.35 4.00
C ARG A 44 16.90 4.93 3.60
N LYS A 45 16.90 4.03 4.57
CA LYS A 45 17.11 2.58 4.45
C LYS A 45 16.09 1.89 5.36
N PRO A 46 15.82 0.60 5.18
CA PRO A 46 14.97 -0.16 6.10
C PRO A 46 15.44 0.03 7.55
N SER A 47 14.55 0.61 8.38
CA SER A 47 14.89 0.98 9.75
C SER A 47 14.71 -0.16 10.74
N ASN A 48 14.03 -1.25 10.31
CA ASN A 48 13.70 -2.38 11.15
C ASN A 48 13.87 -3.71 10.37
N PRO A 49 14.56 -4.72 10.95
CA PRO A 49 14.71 -6.05 10.33
C PRO A 49 13.38 -6.69 9.91
N ARG A 50 12.30 -6.42 10.64
CA ARG A 50 10.94 -6.91 10.33
C ARG A 50 10.49 -6.61 8.90
N ILE A 51 10.97 -5.52 8.31
CA ILE A 51 10.64 -5.12 6.93
C ILE A 51 11.22 -6.14 5.95
N GLY A 52 12.52 -6.46 6.09
CA GLY A 52 13.17 -7.47 5.28
C GLY A 52 12.58 -8.86 5.47
N GLU A 53 12.34 -9.26 6.72
CA GLU A 53 11.69 -10.52 7.05
C GLU A 53 10.30 -10.65 6.39
N TYR A 54 9.53 -9.58 6.37
CA TYR A 54 8.21 -9.59 5.73
C TYR A 54 8.30 -9.70 4.21
N VAL A 55 9.25 -9.01 3.60
CA VAL A 55 9.55 -9.14 2.16
C VAL A 55 9.89 -10.59 1.81
N GLU A 56 10.74 -11.24 2.60
CA GLU A 56 11.11 -12.64 2.36
C GLU A 56 9.92 -13.61 2.57
N LYS A 57 9.05 -13.36 3.55
CA LYS A 57 7.81 -14.13 3.74
C LYS A 57 6.87 -14.02 2.54
N LEU A 58 6.72 -12.82 1.95
CA LEU A 58 5.93 -12.64 0.73
C LEU A 58 6.51 -13.43 -0.44
N LYS A 59 7.84 -13.34 -0.66
CA LYS A 59 8.53 -14.11 -1.70
C LYS A 59 8.37 -15.62 -1.50
N ALA A 60 8.47 -16.10 -0.25
CA ALA A 60 8.36 -17.51 0.08
C ALA A 60 7.00 -18.12 -0.29
N VAL A 61 5.93 -17.34 -0.29
CA VAL A 61 4.60 -17.78 -0.73
C VAL A 61 4.31 -17.49 -2.21
N GLY A 62 5.31 -17.02 -2.96
CA GLY A 62 5.21 -16.77 -4.40
C GLY A 62 4.66 -15.40 -4.78
N ILE A 63 4.66 -14.43 -3.86
CA ILE A 63 4.20 -13.07 -4.12
C ILE A 63 5.42 -12.18 -4.41
N THR A 64 5.36 -11.40 -5.48
CA THR A 64 6.37 -10.39 -5.81
C THR A 64 6.05 -9.08 -5.09
N PRO A 65 6.84 -8.66 -4.09
CA PRO A 65 6.65 -7.36 -3.43
C PRO A 65 7.25 -6.25 -4.29
N VAL A 66 6.52 -5.14 -4.43
CA VAL A 66 6.95 -3.95 -5.18
C VAL A 66 6.60 -2.71 -4.37
N ILE A 67 7.57 -1.84 -4.11
CA ILE A 67 7.31 -0.56 -3.45
C ILE A 67 6.64 0.39 -4.44
N ILE A 68 5.56 1.06 -4.02
CA ILE A 68 4.88 2.10 -4.79
C ILE A 68 4.80 3.40 -3.98
N SER A 69 5.43 4.47 -4.46
CA SER A 69 5.47 5.74 -3.72
C SER A 69 5.32 6.95 -4.65
N ASN A 70 4.71 8.02 -4.12
CA ASN A 70 4.65 9.32 -4.80
C ASN A 70 6.00 10.07 -4.76
N ASN A 71 6.94 9.62 -3.93
CA ASN A 71 8.26 10.22 -3.85
C ASN A 71 9.11 9.95 -5.09
N LYS A 72 10.11 10.83 -5.30
CA LYS A 72 11.03 10.75 -6.44
C LYS A 72 11.93 9.50 -6.39
N PRO A 73 12.44 9.02 -7.54
CA PRO A 73 13.33 7.86 -7.59
C PRO A 73 14.54 7.96 -6.64
N LYS A 74 15.14 9.16 -6.50
CA LYS A 74 16.26 9.41 -5.58
C LYS A 74 15.95 9.03 -4.12
N ARG A 75 14.68 9.06 -3.71
CA ARG A 75 14.23 8.65 -2.36
C ARG A 75 13.89 7.17 -2.30
N VAL A 76 13.18 6.66 -3.31
CA VAL A 76 12.55 5.33 -3.26
C VAL A 76 13.50 4.23 -3.68
N LYS A 77 14.28 4.46 -4.74
CA LYS A 77 15.14 3.44 -5.33
C LYS A 77 16.19 2.89 -4.35
N PRO A 78 16.98 3.72 -3.62
CA PRO A 78 17.96 3.18 -2.66
C PRO A 78 17.33 2.35 -1.54
N TYR A 79 16.09 2.66 -1.17
CA TYR A 79 15.35 1.90 -0.17
C TYR A 79 14.93 0.53 -0.70
N ALA A 80 14.41 0.47 -1.92
CA ALA A 80 14.02 -0.77 -2.59
C ALA A 80 15.24 -1.65 -2.89
N ASP A 81 16.33 -1.05 -3.37
CA ASP A 81 17.60 -1.74 -3.63
C ASP A 81 18.15 -2.42 -2.36
N ALA A 82 18.03 -1.76 -1.19
CA ALA A 82 18.44 -2.33 0.10
C ALA A 82 17.61 -3.54 0.54
N LEU A 83 16.39 -3.70 0.01
CA LEU A 83 15.51 -4.85 0.23
C LEU A 83 15.58 -5.90 -0.89
N GLY A 84 16.33 -5.64 -1.95
CA GLY A 84 16.38 -6.50 -3.13
C GLY A 84 15.01 -6.66 -3.83
N ILE A 85 14.23 -5.57 -3.90
CA ILE A 85 12.91 -5.56 -4.53
C ILE A 85 12.76 -4.38 -5.51
N GLU A 86 11.78 -4.47 -6.39
CA GLU A 86 11.47 -3.42 -7.34
C GLU A 86 10.67 -2.26 -6.73
N CYS A 87 10.66 -1.11 -7.42
CA CYS A 87 9.85 0.03 -7.00
C CYS A 87 9.27 0.82 -8.18
N LEU A 88 8.07 1.34 -7.97
CA LEU A 88 7.41 2.34 -8.80
C LEU A 88 7.44 3.69 -8.08
N ALA A 89 8.48 4.48 -8.34
CA ALA A 89 8.62 5.82 -7.79
C ALA A 89 7.82 6.85 -8.62
N SER A 90 7.51 8.00 -8.01
CA SER A 90 6.68 9.05 -8.63
C SER A 90 5.37 8.48 -9.18
N ALA A 91 4.71 7.62 -8.43
CA ALA A 91 3.52 6.89 -8.84
C ALA A 91 2.31 7.78 -9.17
N LEU A 92 2.32 9.03 -8.67
CA LEU A 92 1.28 10.03 -8.89
C LEU A 92 -0.10 9.63 -8.33
N LYS A 93 -0.13 8.80 -7.24
CA LYS A 93 -1.38 8.52 -6.53
C LYS A 93 -2.02 9.85 -6.06
N PRO A 94 -3.31 10.08 -6.24
CA PRO A 94 -4.38 9.12 -6.49
C PRO A 94 -4.67 8.80 -7.97
N PHE A 95 -3.84 9.20 -8.92
CA PHE A 95 -4.02 8.83 -10.32
C PHE A 95 -3.53 7.39 -10.56
N ALA A 96 -4.27 6.66 -11.41
CA ALA A 96 -4.00 5.23 -11.66
C ALA A 96 -3.08 4.97 -12.87
N GLY A 97 -2.74 5.99 -13.66
CA GLY A 97 -2.08 5.80 -14.94
C GLY A 97 -0.77 5.01 -14.88
N LYS A 98 0.11 5.31 -13.92
CA LYS A 98 1.37 4.57 -13.73
C LYS A 98 1.15 3.15 -13.20
N ILE A 99 0.19 2.98 -12.29
CA ILE A 99 -0.19 1.66 -11.76
C ILE A 99 -0.67 0.76 -12.90
N LEU A 100 -1.56 1.27 -13.75
CA LEU A 100 -2.09 0.51 -14.88
C LEU A 100 -1.01 0.15 -15.91
N LYS A 101 -0.08 1.08 -16.19
CA LYS A 101 1.08 0.80 -17.05
C LYS A 101 1.97 -0.30 -16.47
N GLU A 102 2.22 -0.28 -15.17
CA GLU A 102 3.03 -1.27 -14.48
C GLU A 102 2.39 -2.66 -14.52
N ILE A 103 1.07 -2.74 -14.28
CA ILE A 103 0.30 -3.99 -14.38
C ILE A 103 0.37 -4.55 -15.80
N ALA A 104 0.16 -3.70 -16.81
CA ALA A 104 0.22 -4.10 -18.22
C ALA A 104 1.63 -4.55 -18.65
N ALA A 105 2.67 -3.82 -18.24
CA ALA A 105 4.07 -4.17 -18.55
C ALA A 105 4.48 -5.53 -17.98
N ARG A 106 3.85 -5.97 -16.89
CA ARG A 106 4.07 -7.28 -16.28
C ARG A 106 3.18 -8.39 -16.87
N GLY A 107 2.29 -8.07 -17.81
CA GLY A 107 1.32 -9.02 -18.34
C GLY A 107 0.31 -9.54 -17.30
N LEU A 108 0.03 -8.75 -16.27
CA LEU A 108 -0.85 -9.13 -15.16
C LEU A 108 -2.29 -8.67 -15.41
N SER A 109 -3.24 -9.41 -14.83
CA SER A 109 -4.61 -8.94 -14.68
C SER A 109 -4.73 -8.07 -13.40
N LYS A 110 -5.85 -7.37 -13.25
CA LYS A 110 -6.11 -6.55 -12.06
C LYS A 110 -6.34 -7.40 -10.82
N GLU A 111 -6.82 -8.59 -11.00
CA GLU A 111 -7.07 -9.60 -9.97
C GLU A 111 -5.76 -10.16 -9.40
N ASP A 112 -4.68 -10.15 -10.20
CA ASP A 112 -3.34 -10.61 -9.79
C ASP A 112 -2.63 -9.61 -8.86
N VAL A 113 -3.21 -8.40 -8.67
CA VAL A 113 -2.55 -7.31 -7.96
C VAL A 113 -3.38 -6.81 -6.79
N MET A 114 -2.72 -6.52 -5.68
CA MET A 114 -3.30 -5.82 -4.54
C MET A 114 -2.37 -4.69 -4.11
N LEU A 115 -2.94 -3.61 -3.56
CA LEU A 115 -2.19 -2.51 -2.99
C LEU A 115 -2.37 -2.50 -1.47
N VAL A 116 -1.31 -2.18 -0.73
CA VAL A 116 -1.36 -1.90 0.71
C VAL A 116 -0.84 -0.49 0.94
N GLY A 117 -1.61 0.33 1.66
CA GLY A 117 -1.24 1.71 1.95
C GLY A 117 -2.01 2.30 3.12
N ASP A 118 -1.53 3.42 3.67
CA ASP A 118 -2.09 4.04 4.87
C ASP A 118 -3.06 5.21 4.59
N GLN A 119 -3.17 5.68 3.35
CA GLN A 119 -3.95 6.86 3.01
C GLN A 119 -5.16 6.57 2.15
N MET A 120 -6.34 6.99 2.61
CA MET A 120 -7.57 6.90 1.81
C MET A 120 -7.52 7.77 0.56
N MET A 121 -7.00 8.99 0.67
CA MET A 121 -6.99 9.98 -0.41
C MET A 121 -6.01 9.65 -1.54
N THR A 122 -4.98 8.89 -1.27
CA THR A 122 -3.99 8.50 -2.28
C THR A 122 -4.09 7.03 -2.64
N ASP A 123 -3.92 6.13 -1.68
CA ASP A 123 -3.82 4.69 -1.94
C ASP A 123 -5.16 4.07 -2.30
N VAL A 124 -6.20 4.32 -1.47
CA VAL A 124 -7.52 3.74 -1.72
C VAL A 124 -8.12 4.29 -3.01
N ILE A 125 -8.04 5.60 -3.26
CA ILE A 125 -8.54 6.18 -4.51
C ILE A 125 -7.75 5.65 -5.72
N ALA A 126 -6.42 5.57 -5.64
CA ALA A 126 -5.61 5.06 -6.75
C ALA A 126 -5.97 3.62 -7.08
N ALA A 127 -6.13 2.77 -6.07
CA ALA A 127 -6.55 1.38 -6.24
C ALA A 127 -7.94 1.26 -6.88
N HIS A 128 -8.91 2.05 -6.39
CA HIS A 128 -10.25 2.07 -7.00
C HIS A 128 -10.22 2.52 -8.46
N ARG A 129 -9.44 3.55 -8.79
CA ARG A 129 -9.28 4.01 -10.18
C ARG A 129 -8.56 2.99 -11.06
N ALA A 130 -7.61 2.25 -10.50
CA ALA A 130 -6.96 1.14 -11.17
C ALA A 130 -7.83 -0.11 -11.26
N LYS A 131 -8.95 -0.16 -10.51
CA LYS A 131 -9.82 -1.33 -10.33
C LYS A 131 -9.07 -2.53 -9.76
N ILE A 132 -8.16 -2.28 -8.82
CA ILE A 132 -7.47 -3.31 -8.03
C ILE A 132 -7.94 -3.27 -6.57
N ARG A 133 -7.74 -4.36 -5.85
CA ARG A 133 -8.05 -4.45 -4.42
C ARG A 133 -7.02 -3.67 -3.61
N VAL A 134 -7.43 -3.14 -2.44
CA VAL A 134 -6.56 -2.41 -1.53
C VAL A 134 -6.82 -2.79 -0.09
N VAL A 135 -5.74 -3.02 0.66
CA VAL A 135 -5.78 -3.10 2.13
C VAL A 135 -5.35 -1.76 2.68
N LEU A 136 -6.22 -1.15 3.48
CA LEU A 136 -5.90 0.08 4.19
C LEU A 136 -5.28 -0.25 5.54
N THR A 137 -4.11 0.33 5.82
CA THR A 137 -3.47 0.18 7.14
C THR A 137 -3.59 1.45 7.98
N GLU A 138 -3.33 1.33 9.27
CA GLU A 138 -3.05 2.50 10.09
C GLU A 138 -1.59 2.93 9.84
N LYS A 139 -1.29 4.19 10.12
CA LYS A 139 0.07 4.70 9.97
C LYS A 139 1.01 4.16 11.05
N ILE A 140 2.24 3.83 10.68
CA ILE A 140 3.24 3.29 11.61
C ILE A 140 3.73 4.35 12.60
N VAL A 141 3.92 5.60 12.18
CA VAL A 141 4.41 6.68 13.02
C VAL A 141 3.43 7.82 13.14
N LYS A 142 3.45 8.53 14.28
CA LYS A 142 2.56 9.69 14.52
C LYS A 142 2.97 10.92 13.71
N GLU A 143 4.25 11.05 13.38
CA GLU A 143 4.81 12.19 12.63
C GLU A 143 4.57 12.01 11.13
N ASP A 144 4.19 13.10 10.45
CA ASP A 144 3.91 13.14 9.02
C ASP A 144 4.79 14.14 8.28
N GLN A 145 5.01 13.91 6.99
CA GLN A 145 5.52 14.95 6.10
C GLN A 145 4.51 16.10 6.00
N TRP A 146 5.00 17.33 5.84
CA TRP A 146 4.13 18.52 5.70
C TRP A 146 3.11 18.39 4.55
N THR A 147 3.54 17.82 3.44
CA THR A 147 2.68 17.57 2.26
C THR A 147 1.56 16.55 2.52
N THR A 148 1.76 15.65 3.47
CA THR A 148 0.74 14.67 3.90
C THR A 148 -0.27 15.26 4.88
N HIS A 149 0.04 16.37 5.55
CA HIS A 149 -0.90 17.04 6.45
C HIS A 149 -2.20 17.46 5.76
N ILE A 150 -2.11 18.01 4.55
CA ILE A 150 -3.30 18.45 3.77
C ILE A 150 -4.19 17.25 3.44
N ASN A 151 -3.60 16.17 2.94
CA ASN A 151 -4.36 14.95 2.63
C ASN A 151 -5.03 14.36 3.88
N ARG A 152 -4.41 14.48 5.05
CA ARG A 152 -4.94 13.93 6.30
C ARG A 152 -6.09 14.71 6.90
N ILE A 153 -6.22 16.00 6.59
CA ILE A 153 -7.41 16.78 6.99
C ILE A 153 -8.67 16.15 6.40
N PHE A 154 -8.58 15.65 5.16
CA PHE A 154 -9.68 14.95 4.49
C PHE A 154 -9.75 13.46 4.85
N ASP A 155 -8.61 12.82 5.08
CA ASP A 155 -8.51 11.38 5.35
C ASP A 155 -9.19 10.99 6.68
N ARG A 156 -8.94 11.77 7.74
CA ARG A 156 -9.47 11.51 9.09
C ARG A 156 -11.00 11.44 9.17
N PRO A 157 -11.76 12.41 8.65
CA PRO A 157 -13.22 12.36 8.70
C PRO A 157 -13.78 11.22 7.85
N ILE A 158 -13.19 10.93 6.68
CA ILE A 158 -13.62 9.83 5.82
C ILE A 158 -13.38 8.48 6.50
N ARG A 159 -12.19 8.28 7.08
CA ARG A 159 -11.86 7.07 7.84
C ARG A 159 -12.80 6.87 9.02
N LYS A 160 -13.07 7.94 9.81
CA LYS A 160 -14.02 7.91 10.94
C LYS A 160 -15.43 7.54 10.46
N TYR A 161 -15.88 8.10 9.35
CA TYR A 161 -17.18 7.77 8.76
C TYR A 161 -17.26 6.28 8.38
N HIS A 162 -16.26 5.75 7.66
CA HIS A 162 -16.27 4.35 7.24
C HIS A 162 -16.12 3.39 8.42
N LYS A 163 -15.33 3.74 9.45
CA LYS A 163 -15.25 2.98 10.70
C LYS A 163 -16.62 2.90 11.39
N LYS A 164 -17.32 4.03 11.52
CA LYS A 164 -18.67 4.08 12.12
C LYS A 164 -19.71 3.27 11.33
N LYS A 165 -19.55 3.17 10.02
CA LYS A 165 -20.43 2.41 9.12
C LYS A 165 -20.07 0.92 9.01
N GLY A 166 -19.04 0.44 9.69
CA GLY A 166 -18.57 -0.95 9.56
C GLY A 166 -17.95 -1.30 8.20
N ASN A 167 -17.54 -0.30 7.42
CA ASN A 167 -16.96 -0.52 6.09
C ASN A 167 -15.46 -0.85 6.13
N LEU A 168 -14.81 -0.76 7.27
CA LEU A 168 -13.41 -1.14 7.47
C LEU A 168 -13.38 -2.57 8.03
N ILE A 169 -13.56 -3.53 7.14
CA ILE A 169 -13.60 -4.96 7.49
C ILE A 169 -12.17 -5.44 7.73
N ASP A 170 -11.94 -6.10 8.87
CA ASP A 170 -10.62 -6.67 9.18
C ASP A 170 -10.22 -7.69 8.11
N TRP A 171 -8.92 -7.73 7.78
CA TRP A 171 -8.40 -8.65 6.78
C TRP A 171 -8.62 -10.13 7.13
N ARG A 172 -8.72 -10.43 8.43
CA ARG A 172 -9.00 -11.79 8.92
C ARG A 172 -10.42 -12.26 8.62
N GLU A 173 -11.32 -11.32 8.34
CA GLU A 173 -12.74 -11.59 8.01
C GLU A 173 -12.98 -11.72 6.49
N LYS A 174 -11.92 -11.61 5.67
CA LYS A 174 -11.92 -11.73 4.21
C LYS A 174 -11.31 -13.06 3.79
#